data_fcedf075733955e56fde06307cfd4d4a
#
_entry.id   fcedf075733955e56fde06307cfd4d4a
#
_cell.length_a   1.000
_cell.length_b   1.000
_cell.length_c   1.000
_cell.angle_alpha   90.00
_cell.angle_beta   90.00
_cell.angle_gamma   90.00
#
_symmetry.space_group_name_H-M   'P 1'
#
loop_
_entity.id
_entity.type
_entity.pdbx_description
1 polymer ?
#
loop_
_entity_poly.entity_id
_entity_poly.type
_entity_poly.pdbx_seq_one_letter_code
_entity_poly.pdbx_strand_id
1 'polypeptide(L)'
;VTDWLAAYEQAWRTPGTEVLATIFTEEASYLQGPYRAPVIGLPAIARMWEKERDSPDEVFHMTSEIVAVDGNTAVARVEVRYGDPVEQEYRDLWVMRFAEDGRCNSFEEWPFRPA
;
A
#
# COMPACT_ATOMS: atom_id res chain seq x y z
N VAL A 1 -10.28 5.81 6.79
CA VAL A 1 -9.16 5.88 5.82
C VAL A 1 -7.83 6.12 6.51
N THR A 2 -7.77 7.06 7.45
CA THR A 2 -6.54 7.33 8.21
C THR A 2 -6.08 6.09 8.97
N ASP A 3 -7.01 5.38 9.61
CA ASP A 3 -6.70 4.15 10.34
C ASP A 3 -6.22 3.06 9.39
N TRP A 4 -6.79 2.98 8.19
CA TRP A 4 -6.37 2.01 7.19
C TRP A 4 -4.93 2.29 6.72
N LEU A 5 -4.60 3.56 6.49
CA LEU A 5 -3.24 3.94 6.09
C LEU A 5 -2.22 3.58 7.16
N ALA A 6 -2.55 3.80 8.43
CA ALA A 6 -1.70 3.40 9.55
C ALA A 6 -1.54 1.88 9.62
N ALA A 7 -2.62 1.13 9.39
CA ALA A 7 -2.58 -0.32 9.37
C ALA A 7 -1.74 -0.87 8.22
N TYR A 8 -1.80 -0.22 7.05
CA TYR A 8 -0.96 -0.57 5.90
C TYR A 8 0.52 -0.41 6.24
N GLU A 9 0.89 0.73 6.80
CA GLU A 9 2.27 0.99 7.19
C GLU A 9 2.75 -0.03 8.22
N GLN A 10 1.93 -0.33 9.22
CA GLN A 10 2.26 -1.32 10.24
C GLN A 10 2.43 -2.71 9.63
N ALA A 11 1.57 -3.08 8.67
CA ALA A 11 1.66 -4.35 7.97
C ALA A 11 2.97 -4.46 7.18
N TRP A 12 3.37 -3.39 6.52
CA TRP A 12 4.64 -3.38 5.76
C TRP A 12 5.85 -3.56 6.69
N ARG A 13 5.76 -3.03 7.92
CA ARG A 13 6.83 -3.15 8.92
C ARG A 13 6.84 -4.50 9.64
N THR A 14 5.76 -5.28 9.51
CA THR A 14 5.60 -6.54 10.23
C THR A 14 6.11 -7.70 9.38
N PRO A 15 7.00 -8.57 9.88
CA PRO A 15 7.39 -9.77 9.15
C PRO A 15 6.20 -10.66 8.86
N GLY A 16 6.23 -11.35 7.70
CA GLY A 16 5.13 -12.20 7.27
C GLY A 16 4.04 -11.44 6.56
N THR A 17 2.97 -12.13 6.20
CA THR A 17 1.87 -11.56 5.42
C THR A 17 0.49 -11.92 5.95
N GLU A 18 0.40 -12.55 7.14
CA GLU A 18 -0.88 -12.94 7.73
C GLU A 18 -1.78 -11.72 8.01
N VAL A 19 -1.17 -10.59 8.33
CA VAL A 19 -1.89 -9.36 8.65
C VAL A 19 -2.64 -8.77 7.45
N LEU A 20 -2.26 -9.16 6.22
CA LEU A 20 -2.89 -8.62 5.00
C LEU A 20 -4.40 -8.89 4.96
N ALA A 21 -4.85 -10.00 5.52
CA ALA A 21 -6.28 -10.32 5.57
C ALA A 21 -7.09 -9.33 6.42
N THR A 22 -6.44 -8.56 7.28
CA THR A 22 -7.11 -7.54 8.09
C THR A 22 -7.30 -6.22 7.36
N ILE A 23 -6.53 -5.97 6.30
CA ILE A 23 -6.60 -4.71 5.55
C ILE A 23 -7.10 -4.87 4.12
N PHE A 24 -7.01 -6.08 3.54
CA PHE A 24 -7.52 -6.34 2.20
C PHE A 24 -8.57 -7.44 2.22
N THR A 25 -9.55 -7.35 1.31
CA THR A 25 -10.52 -8.42 1.12
C THR A 25 -9.86 -9.60 0.42
N GLU A 26 -10.49 -10.78 0.50
CA GLU A 26 -9.94 -12.00 -0.06
C GLU A 26 -9.65 -11.90 -1.55
N GLU A 27 -10.51 -11.22 -2.30
CA GLU A 27 -10.38 -11.07 -3.77
C GLU A 27 -9.89 -9.69 -4.18
N ALA A 28 -9.24 -8.96 -3.29
CA ALA A 28 -8.78 -7.61 -3.56
C ALA A 28 -7.89 -7.53 -4.80
N SER A 29 -7.96 -6.39 -5.48
CA SER A 29 -7.09 -6.04 -6.60
C SER A 29 -6.02 -5.07 -6.12
N TYR A 30 -4.77 -5.31 -6.50
CA TYR A 30 -3.63 -4.48 -6.11
C TYR A 30 -2.86 -4.11 -7.37
N LEU A 31 -2.90 -2.83 -7.73
CA LEU A 31 -2.24 -2.30 -8.93
C LEU A 31 -1.00 -1.51 -8.51
N GLN A 32 0.17 -1.92 -8.98
CA GLN A 32 1.45 -1.29 -8.60
C GLN A 32 1.84 -0.12 -9.49
N GLY A 33 1.06 0.16 -10.53
CA GLY A 33 1.31 1.27 -11.43
C GLY A 33 0.32 1.24 -12.58
N PRO A 34 0.08 2.38 -13.25
CA PRO A 34 -0.99 2.47 -14.26
C PRO A 34 -0.79 1.57 -15.48
N TYR A 35 0.43 1.16 -15.74
CA TYR A 35 0.73 0.28 -16.88
C TYR A 35 1.02 -1.16 -16.47
N ARG A 36 0.84 -1.50 -15.19
CA ARG A 36 1.10 -2.83 -14.66
C ARG A 36 -0.19 -3.65 -14.66
N ALA A 37 -0.04 -4.97 -14.79
CA ALA A 37 -1.19 -5.86 -14.60
C ALA A 37 -1.55 -5.91 -13.12
N PRO A 38 -2.85 -5.90 -12.75
CA PRO A 38 -3.22 -5.98 -11.35
C PRO A 38 -2.91 -7.35 -10.75
N VAL A 39 -2.53 -7.35 -9.48
CA VAL A 39 -2.33 -8.56 -8.67
C VAL A 39 -3.66 -8.84 -7.98
N ILE A 40 -4.27 -10.00 -8.21
CA ILE A 40 -5.62 -10.31 -7.74
C ILE A 40 -5.58 -11.39 -6.66
N GLY A 41 -6.22 -11.10 -5.53
CA GLY A 41 -6.44 -12.03 -4.45
C GLY A 41 -5.32 -12.03 -3.41
N LEU A 42 -5.68 -12.32 -2.16
CA LEU A 42 -4.75 -12.31 -1.04
C LEU A 42 -3.51 -13.18 -1.24
N PRO A 43 -3.61 -14.43 -1.72
CA PRO A 43 -2.39 -15.23 -1.92
C PRO A 43 -1.38 -14.59 -2.87
N ALA A 44 -1.87 -13.99 -3.96
CA ALA A 44 -1.00 -13.32 -4.93
C ALA A 44 -0.42 -12.02 -4.37
N ILE A 45 -1.23 -11.26 -3.63
CA ILE A 45 -0.77 -10.04 -2.97
C ILE A 45 0.31 -10.37 -1.93
N ALA A 46 0.10 -11.43 -1.16
CA ALA A 46 1.08 -11.89 -0.16
C ALA A 46 2.42 -12.25 -0.82
N ARG A 47 2.39 -12.98 -1.93
CA ARG A 47 3.61 -13.33 -2.67
C ARG A 47 4.32 -12.10 -3.20
N MET A 48 3.57 -11.12 -3.71
CA MET A 48 4.13 -9.86 -4.20
C MET A 48 4.80 -9.08 -3.07
N TRP A 49 4.16 -8.99 -1.90
CA TRP A 49 4.71 -8.30 -0.73
C TRP A 49 6.02 -8.95 -0.26
N GLU A 50 6.06 -10.28 -0.19
CA GLU A 50 7.27 -11.00 0.20
C GLU A 50 8.43 -10.72 -0.77
N LYS A 51 8.12 -10.63 -2.06
CA LYS A 51 9.12 -10.35 -3.09
C LYS A 51 9.62 -8.91 -3.04
N GLU A 52 8.72 -7.94 -2.80
CA GLU A 52 9.05 -6.51 -2.83
C GLU A 52 9.73 -6.03 -1.55
N ARG A 53 9.48 -6.67 -0.41
CA ARG A 53 10.11 -6.31 0.84
C ARG A 53 11.54 -6.85 0.89
N ASP A 54 12.51 -5.95 1.09
CA ASP A 54 13.92 -6.35 1.13
C ASP A 54 14.25 -7.15 2.39
N SER A 55 13.78 -6.69 3.54
CA SER A 55 14.01 -7.39 4.81
C SER A 55 13.04 -6.87 5.87
N PRO A 56 12.83 -7.65 6.96
CA PRO A 56 12.02 -7.17 8.10
C PRO A 56 12.63 -5.95 8.80
N ASP A 57 13.93 -5.73 8.62
CA ASP A 57 14.65 -4.62 9.25
C ASP A 57 14.81 -3.41 8.31
N GLU A 58 14.09 -3.41 7.18
CA GLU A 58 14.14 -2.32 6.22
C GLU A 58 13.82 -0.99 6.89
N VAL A 59 14.71 0.00 6.73
CA VAL A 59 14.50 1.33 7.27
C VAL A 59 13.73 2.16 6.26
N PHE A 60 12.55 2.62 6.65
CA PHE A 60 11.78 3.53 5.82
C PHE A 60 10.94 4.49 6.66
N HIS A 61 10.62 5.62 6.06
CA HIS A 61 9.72 6.62 6.66
C HIS A 61 8.58 6.86 5.68
N MET A 62 7.37 6.85 6.19
CA MET A 62 6.16 7.03 5.39
C MET A 62 5.30 8.13 5.99
N THR A 63 4.87 9.06 5.15
CA THR A 63 3.87 10.06 5.54
C THR A 63 2.73 10.03 4.53
N SER A 64 1.53 10.39 4.96
CA SER A 64 0.36 10.37 4.09
C SER A 64 -0.57 11.53 4.39
N GLU A 65 -1.33 11.92 3.36
CA GLU A 65 -2.32 12.98 3.43
C GLU A 65 -3.52 12.55 2.60
N ILE A 66 -4.71 12.59 3.19
CA ILE A 66 -5.93 12.27 2.45
C ILE A 66 -6.30 13.47 1.58
N VAL A 67 -6.35 13.26 0.26
CA VAL A 67 -6.67 14.30 -0.71
C VAL A 67 -8.18 14.44 -0.86
N ALA A 68 -8.91 13.33 -0.93
CA ALA A 68 -10.36 13.33 -1.14
C ALA A 68 -10.97 12.01 -0.72
N VAL A 69 -12.23 12.05 -0.33
CA VAL A 69 -13.05 10.87 -0.06
C VAL A 69 -14.40 11.08 -0.71
N ASP A 70 -14.87 10.07 -1.44
CA ASP A 70 -16.18 10.08 -2.06
C ASP A 70 -16.79 8.68 -1.90
N GLY A 71 -17.76 8.57 -0.98
CA GLY A 71 -18.37 7.28 -0.66
C GLY A 71 -17.32 6.29 -0.13
N ASN A 72 -17.18 5.16 -0.81
CA ASN A 72 -16.22 4.12 -0.44
C ASN A 72 -14.87 4.27 -1.13
N THR A 73 -14.64 5.37 -1.84
CA THR A 73 -13.39 5.64 -2.56
C THR A 73 -12.62 6.75 -1.88
N ALA A 74 -11.33 6.56 -1.70
CA ALA A 74 -10.44 7.58 -1.13
C ALA A 74 -9.18 7.72 -1.97
N VAL A 75 -8.64 8.93 -1.99
CA VAL A 75 -7.36 9.23 -2.65
C VAL A 75 -6.43 9.82 -1.61
N ALA A 76 -5.22 9.29 -1.51
CA ALA A 76 -4.19 9.78 -0.60
C ALA A 76 -2.92 10.11 -1.35
N ARG A 77 -2.22 11.12 -0.86
CA ARG A 77 -0.86 11.44 -1.30
C ARG A 77 0.09 10.83 -0.27
N VAL A 78 1.05 10.04 -0.74
CA VAL A 78 1.94 9.29 0.15
C VAL A 78 3.39 9.55 -0.22
N GLU A 79 4.22 9.83 0.77
CA GLU A 79 5.66 9.93 0.58
C GLU A 79 6.33 8.81 1.34
N VAL A 80 7.25 8.11 0.67
CA VAL A 80 8.03 7.03 1.28
C VAL A 80 9.51 7.27 1.00
N ARG A 81 10.33 7.20 2.05
CA ARG A 81 11.78 7.33 1.94
C ARG A 81 12.42 6.10 2.56
N TYR A 82 13.25 5.43 1.78
CA TYR A 82 13.97 4.22 2.19
C TYR A 82 15.42 4.51 2.49
N GLY A 83 15.92 3.95 3.57
CA GLY A 83 17.33 4.01 3.96
C GLY A 83 17.65 5.16 4.90
N ASP A 84 18.83 5.06 5.54
CA ASP A 84 19.39 6.09 6.39
C ASP A 84 20.92 6.04 6.22
N PRO A 85 21.53 6.96 5.43
CA PRO A 85 20.87 8.05 4.70
C PRO A 85 19.92 7.57 3.60
N VAL A 86 19.00 8.44 3.16
CA VAL A 86 17.97 8.08 2.19
C VAL A 86 18.61 7.66 0.85
N GLU A 87 18.28 6.45 0.39
CA GLU A 87 18.77 5.88 -0.86
C GLU A 87 17.72 5.93 -1.97
N GLN A 88 16.43 5.86 -1.61
CA GLN A 88 15.33 5.85 -2.55
C GLN A 88 14.13 6.59 -1.97
N GLU A 89 13.50 7.42 -2.80
CA GLU A 89 12.35 8.20 -2.41
C GLU A 89 11.24 8.03 -3.44
N TYR A 90 9.99 7.91 -2.96
CA TYR A 90 8.79 7.88 -3.80
C TYR A 90 7.80 8.91 -3.31
N ARG A 91 7.09 9.52 -4.26
CA ARG A 91 5.89 10.32 -3.99
C ARG A 91 4.78 9.71 -4.80
N ASP A 92 3.76 9.20 -4.11
CA ASP A 92 2.73 8.38 -4.71
C ASP A 92 1.36 9.04 -4.59
N LEU A 93 0.49 8.69 -5.53
CA LEU A 93 -0.96 8.81 -5.32
C LEU A 93 -1.52 7.40 -5.16
N TRP A 94 -2.33 7.21 -4.13
CA TRP A 94 -3.02 5.94 -3.89
C TRP A 94 -4.52 6.16 -4.07
N VAL A 95 -5.15 5.32 -4.89
CA VAL A 95 -6.60 5.29 -5.06
C VAL A 95 -7.11 4.00 -4.44
N MET A 96 -7.98 4.13 -3.44
CA MET A 96 -8.42 2.99 -2.64
C MET A 96 -9.93 2.91 -2.64
N ARG A 97 -10.47 1.68 -2.77
CA ARG A 97 -11.89 1.43 -2.60
C ARG A 97 -12.06 0.43 -1.48
N PHE A 98 -13.05 0.67 -0.63
CA PHE A 98 -13.26 -0.09 0.59
C PHE A 98 -14.56 -0.87 0.54
N ALA A 99 -14.51 -2.10 1.08
CA ALA A 99 -15.70 -2.88 1.34
C ALA A 99 -16.43 -2.33 2.57
N GLU A 100 -17.64 -2.81 2.81
CA GLU A 100 -18.47 -2.36 3.95
C GLU A 100 -17.80 -2.58 5.29
N ASP A 101 -16.97 -3.62 5.41
CA ASP A 101 -16.27 -3.94 6.66
C ASP A 101 -14.99 -3.12 6.88
N GLY A 102 -14.67 -2.19 5.97
CA GLY A 102 -13.52 -1.32 6.08
C GLY A 102 -12.23 -1.86 5.47
N ARG A 103 -12.25 -3.09 4.96
CA ARG A 103 -11.07 -3.62 4.25
C ARG A 103 -11.05 -3.10 2.81
N CYS A 104 -9.86 -2.93 2.28
CA CYS A 104 -9.68 -2.44 0.92
C CYS A 104 -9.92 -3.57 -0.09
N ASN A 105 -10.77 -3.36 -1.07
CA ASN A 105 -11.03 -4.32 -2.13
C ASN A 105 -10.40 -3.92 -3.47
N SER A 106 -9.93 -2.69 -3.59
CA SER A 106 -9.22 -2.23 -4.78
C SER A 106 -8.19 -1.19 -4.35
N PHE A 107 -6.94 -1.50 -4.56
CA PHE A 107 -5.81 -0.64 -4.24
C PHE A 107 -5.04 -0.34 -5.50
N GLU A 108 -4.78 0.93 -5.74
CA GLU A 108 -4.09 1.38 -6.93
C GLU A 108 -3.02 2.38 -6.52
N GLU A 109 -1.76 2.10 -6.83
CA GLU A 109 -0.70 3.04 -6.55
C GLU A 109 -0.12 3.60 -7.84
N TRP A 110 0.13 4.90 -7.81
CA TRP A 110 0.75 5.64 -8.89
C TRP A 110 2.06 6.20 -8.34
N PRO A 111 3.15 5.41 -8.44
CA PRO A 111 4.42 5.80 -7.83
C PRO A 111 5.23 6.70 -8.76
N PHE A 112 5.82 7.73 -8.16
CA PHE A 112 6.71 8.65 -8.87
C PHE A 112 8.03 8.73 -8.13
N ARG A 113 9.11 8.75 -8.87
CA ARG A 113 10.48 8.88 -8.35
C ARG A 113 11.10 10.16 -8.88
N PRO A 114 12.09 10.74 -8.17
CA PRO A 114 12.88 11.85 -8.73
C PRO A 114 13.56 11.43 -10.03
N ALA A 115 13.67 12.36 -10.94
CA ALA A 115 14.29 12.13 -12.25
C ALA A 115 15.79 11.84 -12.12
#